data_2bc875b5197af2a6cb05e10c70f499c8
#
_entry.id   2bc875b5197af2a6cb05e10c70f499c8
#
_cell.length_a   1.000
_cell.length_b   1.000
_cell.length_c   1.000
_cell.angle_alpha   90.00
_cell.angle_beta   90.00
_cell.angle_gamma   90.00
#
_symmetry.space_group_name_H-M   'P 1'
#
loop_
_entity.id
_entity.type
_entity.pdbx_description
1 polymer ?
#
loop_
_entity_poly.entity_id
_entity_poly.type
_entity_poly.pdbx_seq_one_letter_code
_entity_poly.pdbx_strand_id
1 'polypeptide(L)'
;SPGSSRPSPLKKPSRHYVFFTPLAEPSIADCLALERKIIILFDLHFVRFSIWYYVSAGRILVMKTSVEWLQQYVDIPWEPRELASRLTAAGLEVEGIETIGAIPSGVLTARILSREPHSNSDHLSVCEVTTNGEDRLQIVCGAPNCDAGAIVPLATIGTDFGDGFVIKKAKLRGVESNGMLCSARELGLSEDHSGLMILPEATPIGVPLTDIIQTDSVIDWEVTPNRPDWLSHVGIAREIAAVADSKLRLPEAEIAVQPGTSVTDFASVKVLDSDLCPRYIARVFQNVTVGPSPDWMVRRLEAVGLRSVNNVVDITNYVMLEYGQPLHAFDLNTLAGQQIIVRRAQDGEEITVLDGTKLKLTTENLLIADRDRGVALAGIMGGENTMITDATTTVLLEAAAFDRSNVRVSSRDLGVSTDSSYLFERGVSPEITALASARAAALLCQLCGATQVEGVIDCYGKPWK
;
A
#
# COMPACT_ATOMS: atom_id res chain seq x y z
N SER A 1 -39.14 43.87 68.59
CA SER A 1 -38.47 42.56 68.52
C SER A 1 -39.00 41.76 67.38
N PRO A 2 -38.20 41.38 66.39
CA PRO A 2 -38.67 40.62 65.24
C PRO A 2 -38.50 39.13 65.41
N GLY A 3 -39.53 38.38 65.00
CA GLY A 3 -39.60 36.92 64.97
C GLY A 3 -38.75 36.29 63.87
N SER A 4 -38.04 35.23 64.29
CA SER A 4 -37.29 34.39 63.40
C SER A 4 -38.18 33.35 62.75
N SER A 5 -38.30 33.33 61.44
CA SER A 5 -38.87 32.25 60.65
C SER A 5 -37.72 31.43 60.02
N ARG A 6 -37.60 30.13 60.41
CA ARG A 6 -36.72 29.17 59.78
C ARG A 6 -37.31 28.68 58.45
N PRO A 7 -36.52 28.50 57.40
CA PRO A 7 -36.99 27.85 56.20
C PRO A 7 -36.98 26.32 56.31
N SER A 8 -37.99 25.67 55.78
CA SER A 8 -38.19 24.23 55.68
C SER A 8 -37.18 23.56 54.67
N PRO A 9 -36.84 22.28 54.87
CA PRO A 9 -35.83 21.58 54.04
C PRO A 9 -36.40 21.20 52.68
N LEU A 10 -35.63 21.47 51.64
CA LEU A 10 -35.85 21.05 50.27
C LEU A 10 -35.73 19.53 50.12
N LYS A 11 -36.74 18.89 49.53
CA LYS A 11 -36.79 17.48 49.15
C LYS A 11 -35.74 17.24 48.03
N LYS A 12 -34.82 16.26 48.28
CA LYS A 12 -33.92 15.72 47.27
C LYS A 12 -34.71 14.92 46.22
N PRO A 13 -34.39 15.04 44.90
CA PRO A 13 -34.99 14.16 43.92
C PRO A 13 -34.40 12.73 44.01
N SER A 14 -35.27 11.75 43.95
CA SER A 14 -34.92 10.31 43.90
C SER A 14 -34.19 9.98 42.60
N ARG A 15 -32.96 9.49 42.73
CA ARG A 15 -32.22 8.92 41.62
C ARG A 15 -32.79 7.50 41.33
N HIS A 16 -33.45 7.33 40.21
CA HIS A 16 -33.69 6.01 39.64
C HIS A 16 -32.40 5.51 38.99
N TYR A 17 -31.76 4.51 39.58
CA TYR A 17 -30.69 3.72 38.94
C TYR A 17 -31.36 2.75 37.95
N VAL A 18 -31.14 2.97 36.67
CA VAL A 18 -31.43 1.98 35.64
C VAL A 18 -30.22 1.05 35.60
N PHE A 19 -30.37 -0.18 36.04
CA PHE A 19 -29.39 -1.23 35.87
C PHE A 19 -29.38 -1.65 34.39
N PHE A 20 -28.32 -1.28 33.66
CA PHE A 20 -28.01 -1.90 32.38
C PHE A 20 -27.38 -3.27 32.70
N THR A 21 -28.06 -4.35 32.34
CA THR A 21 -27.43 -5.66 32.20
C THR A 21 -26.47 -5.58 31.02
N PRO A 22 -25.20 -6.02 31.15
CA PRO A 22 -24.28 -6.07 30.01
C PRO A 22 -24.82 -7.09 29.00
N LEU A 23 -25.04 -6.65 27.76
CA LEU A 23 -25.23 -7.54 26.64
C LEU A 23 -23.94 -8.34 26.46
N ALA A 24 -24.05 -9.66 26.41
CA ALA A 24 -22.91 -10.52 26.16
C ALA A 24 -22.22 -10.13 24.87
N GLU A 25 -20.89 -10.02 24.91
CA GLU A 25 -20.08 -9.82 23.72
C GLU A 25 -20.27 -11.00 22.77
N PRO A 26 -20.50 -10.75 21.46
CA PRO A 26 -20.62 -11.83 20.49
C PRO A 26 -19.30 -12.61 20.44
N SER A 27 -19.38 -13.93 20.43
CA SER A 27 -18.19 -14.77 20.32
C SER A 27 -17.56 -14.65 18.91
N ILE A 28 -16.25 -14.89 18.84
CA ILE A 28 -15.50 -14.90 17.56
C ILE A 28 -16.16 -15.83 16.52
N ALA A 29 -16.86 -16.85 16.95
CA ALA A 29 -17.63 -17.77 16.10
C ALA A 29 -18.85 -17.10 15.42
N ASP A 30 -19.46 -16.11 16.08
CA ASP A 30 -20.63 -15.39 15.53
C ASP A 30 -20.22 -14.36 14.48
N CYS A 31 -19.02 -13.77 14.60
CA CYS A 31 -18.43 -12.88 13.58
C CYS A 31 -18.05 -13.65 12.31
N LEU A 32 -17.49 -14.85 12.44
CA LEU A 32 -17.13 -15.71 11.29
C LEU A 32 -18.34 -16.29 10.55
N ALA A 33 -19.50 -16.40 11.22
CA ALA A 33 -20.74 -16.87 10.60
C ALA A 33 -21.43 -15.78 9.76
N LEU A 34 -21.21 -14.50 10.06
CA LEU A 34 -21.74 -13.39 9.25
C LEU A 34 -20.99 -13.23 7.92
N GLU A 35 -19.68 -13.46 7.90
CA GLU A 35 -18.88 -13.38 6.66
C GLU A 35 -19.27 -14.44 5.61
N ARG A 36 -19.73 -15.60 6.05
CA ARG A 36 -20.13 -16.68 5.12
C ARG A 36 -21.51 -16.49 4.47
N LYS A 37 -22.35 -15.56 4.92
CA LYS A 37 -23.71 -15.33 4.37
C LYS A 37 -23.79 -14.24 3.31
N ILE A 38 -22.73 -13.46 3.09
CA ILE A 38 -22.72 -12.36 2.09
C ILE A 38 -22.16 -12.80 0.73
N ILE A 39 -21.61 -14.03 0.62
CA ILE A 39 -20.97 -14.54 -0.62
C ILE A 39 -21.94 -15.19 -1.62
N ILE A 40 -23.22 -15.39 -1.28
CA ILE A 40 -24.19 -16.04 -2.17
C ILE A 40 -25.33 -15.07 -2.48
N LEU A 41 -25.13 -14.17 -3.44
CA LEU A 41 -26.14 -13.54 -4.29
C LEU A 41 -25.52 -12.38 -5.09
N PHE A 42 -24.93 -12.67 -6.22
CA PHE A 42 -24.87 -11.80 -7.41
C PHE A 42 -24.08 -12.52 -8.52
N ASP A 43 -24.79 -13.44 -9.16
CA ASP A 43 -24.42 -13.89 -10.50
C ASP A 43 -25.37 -13.17 -11.46
N LEU A 44 -24.82 -12.41 -12.42
CA LEU A 44 -25.29 -12.21 -13.80
C LEU A 44 -24.69 -10.95 -14.43
N HIS A 45 -23.77 -11.19 -15.40
CA HIS A 45 -23.48 -10.36 -16.57
C HIS A 45 -23.37 -8.84 -16.40
N PHE A 46 -22.14 -8.33 -16.23
CA PHE A 46 -21.60 -7.24 -17.07
C PHE A 46 -20.09 -7.02 -16.76
N VAL A 47 -19.29 -6.95 -17.83
CA VAL A 47 -17.92 -6.45 -17.95
C VAL A 47 -17.16 -6.20 -16.63
N ARG A 48 -16.18 -7.08 -16.34
CA ARG A 48 -15.27 -6.99 -15.19
C ARG A 48 -14.33 -5.78 -15.32
N PHE A 49 -14.71 -4.66 -14.75
CA PHE A 49 -13.77 -3.73 -14.15
C PHE A 49 -13.67 -4.07 -12.66
N SER A 50 -12.70 -4.89 -12.29
CA SER A 50 -12.46 -5.22 -10.88
C SER A 50 -11.62 -4.10 -10.26
N ILE A 51 -12.26 -2.98 -9.91
CA ILE A 51 -11.70 -2.05 -8.93
C ILE A 51 -12.05 -2.62 -7.55
N TRP A 52 -11.17 -3.47 -7.01
CA TRP A 52 -11.24 -3.87 -5.60
C TRP A 52 -10.47 -2.85 -4.77
N TYR A 53 -11.16 -1.79 -4.35
CA TYR A 53 -10.70 -1.01 -3.22
C TYR A 53 -11.05 -1.77 -1.94
N TYR A 54 -10.04 -2.22 -1.22
CA TYR A 54 -10.21 -2.70 0.16
C TYR A 54 -10.54 -1.48 1.03
N VAL A 55 -11.83 -1.26 1.32
CA VAL A 55 -12.23 -0.51 2.50
C VAL A 55 -11.99 -1.45 3.68
N SER A 56 -10.79 -1.43 4.23
CA SER A 56 -10.53 -2.06 5.51
C SER A 56 -11.23 -1.21 6.58
N ALA A 57 -12.38 -1.68 7.03
CA ALA A 57 -13.02 -1.12 8.21
C ALA A 57 -12.00 -1.14 9.37
N GLY A 58 -11.51 0.05 9.75
CA GLY A 58 -10.84 0.26 11.04
C GLY A 58 -9.36 -0.12 11.14
N ARG A 59 -8.62 -0.35 10.06
CA ARG A 59 -7.15 -0.42 10.15
C ARG A 59 -6.59 1.00 10.26
N ILE A 60 -6.15 1.36 11.45
CA ILE A 60 -5.18 2.43 11.64
C ILE A 60 -3.95 2.01 10.84
N LEU A 61 -3.41 2.89 9.99
CA LEU A 61 -2.16 2.63 9.29
C LEU A 61 -1.08 2.34 10.36
N VAL A 62 -0.73 1.09 10.49
CA VAL A 62 0.39 0.68 11.32
C VAL A 62 1.63 0.89 10.47
N MET A 63 2.67 1.55 11.01
CA MET A 63 3.88 1.79 10.22
C MET A 63 4.68 0.51 10.11
N LYS A 64 4.52 -0.18 8.98
CA LYS A 64 5.33 -1.35 8.64
C LYS A 64 6.55 -0.95 7.83
N THR A 65 7.72 -1.50 8.19
CA THR A 65 8.94 -1.33 7.37
C THR A 65 9.62 -2.64 7.09
N SER A 66 10.04 -2.82 5.86
CA SER A 66 10.89 -3.89 5.40
C SER A 66 12.35 -3.59 5.79
N VAL A 67 13.02 -4.54 6.40
CA VAL A 67 14.43 -4.41 6.78
C VAL A 67 15.31 -4.36 5.52
N GLU A 68 15.00 -5.15 4.48
CA GLU A 68 15.67 -5.08 3.18
C GLU A 68 15.56 -3.67 2.56
N TRP A 69 14.39 -3.06 2.64
CA TRP A 69 14.19 -1.71 2.14
C TRP A 69 14.95 -0.66 2.97
N LEU A 70 14.95 -0.77 4.30
CA LEU A 70 15.70 0.12 5.20
C LEU A 70 17.22 0.07 4.94
N GLN A 71 17.77 -1.10 4.59
CA GLN A 71 19.19 -1.27 4.28
C GLN A 71 19.67 -0.46 3.07
N GLN A 72 18.77 0.02 2.22
CA GLN A 72 19.12 0.94 1.15
C GLN A 72 19.56 2.31 1.68
N TYR A 73 19.03 2.73 2.82
CA TYR A 73 19.29 4.06 3.39
C TYR A 73 20.31 4.04 4.50
N VAL A 74 20.53 2.92 5.16
CA VAL A 74 21.40 2.82 6.34
C VAL A 74 21.97 1.42 6.47
N ASP A 75 23.21 1.32 6.99
CA ASP A 75 23.78 0.04 7.36
C ASP A 75 23.17 -0.42 8.68
N ILE A 76 22.58 -1.62 8.69
CA ILE A 76 21.95 -2.22 9.86
C ILE A 76 22.85 -3.37 10.35
N PRO A 77 23.62 -3.18 11.43
CA PRO A 77 24.55 -4.19 11.91
C PRO A 77 23.89 -5.24 12.81
N TRP A 78 22.58 -5.19 12.97
CA TRP A 78 21.82 -6.01 13.92
C TRP A 78 20.82 -6.92 13.22
N GLU A 79 20.58 -8.07 13.84
CA GLU A 79 19.44 -8.90 13.45
C GLU A 79 18.11 -8.17 13.76
N PRO A 80 17.01 -8.49 13.06
CA PRO A 80 15.73 -7.75 13.18
C PRO A 80 15.20 -7.62 14.62
N ARG A 81 15.36 -8.66 15.45
CA ARG A 81 14.93 -8.61 16.86
C ARG A 81 15.79 -7.67 17.71
N GLU A 82 17.10 -7.60 17.45
CA GLU A 82 17.98 -6.69 18.15
C GLU A 82 17.74 -5.24 17.69
N LEU A 83 17.54 -5.02 16.38
CA LEU A 83 17.13 -3.74 15.82
C LEU A 83 15.86 -3.22 16.51
N ALA A 84 14.82 -4.03 16.59
CA ALA A 84 13.57 -3.72 17.26
C ALA A 84 13.79 -3.31 18.74
N SER A 85 14.59 -4.09 19.49
CA SER A 85 14.90 -3.81 20.89
C SER A 85 15.63 -2.47 21.07
N ARG A 86 16.58 -2.15 20.18
CA ARG A 86 17.36 -0.90 20.24
C ARG A 86 16.52 0.33 19.93
N LEU A 87 15.65 0.24 18.93
CA LEU A 87 14.76 1.35 18.58
C LEU A 87 13.65 1.54 19.62
N THR A 88 13.15 0.46 20.23
CA THR A 88 12.25 0.56 21.37
C THR A 88 12.90 1.29 22.55
N ALA A 89 14.18 1.02 22.83
CA ALA A 89 14.94 1.75 23.84
C ALA A 89 15.15 3.24 23.48
N ALA A 90 15.13 3.59 22.19
CA ALA A 90 15.18 4.96 21.68
C ALA A 90 13.78 5.64 21.62
N GLY A 91 12.71 4.92 21.97
CA GLY A 91 11.33 5.44 22.03
C GLY A 91 10.42 5.08 20.87
N LEU A 92 10.89 4.26 19.91
CA LEU A 92 10.06 3.72 18.83
C LEU A 92 9.64 2.28 19.16
N GLU A 93 8.43 2.11 19.63
CA GLU A 93 7.90 0.83 20.12
C GLU A 93 7.57 -0.12 18.97
N VAL A 94 7.77 -1.42 19.18
CA VAL A 94 7.52 -2.47 18.19
C VAL A 94 6.30 -3.27 18.58
N GLU A 95 5.30 -3.36 17.70
CA GLU A 95 4.13 -4.21 17.88
C GLU A 95 4.39 -5.66 17.44
N GLY A 96 5.17 -5.83 16.36
CA GLY A 96 5.45 -7.16 15.83
C GLY A 96 6.63 -7.20 14.85
N ILE A 97 7.11 -8.42 14.61
CA ILE A 97 8.09 -8.73 13.56
C ILE A 97 7.57 -9.93 12.81
N GLU A 98 7.40 -9.77 11.52
CA GLU A 98 6.96 -10.80 10.58
C GLU A 98 8.11 -11.14 9.62
N THR A 99 8.32 -12.42 9.31
CA THR A 99 9.29 -12.83 8.29
C THR A 99 8.54 -13.19 7.01
N ILE A 100 8.80 -12.45 5.95
CA ILE A 100 8.25 -12.71 4.62
C ILE A 100 9.22 -13.60 3.84
N GLY A 101 8.65 -14.56 3.08
CA GLY A 101 9.45 -15.50 2.33
C GLY A 101 10.21 -16.49 3.22
N ALA A 102 9.66 -16.84 4.37
CA ALA A 102 10.16 -17.92 5.20
C ALA A 102 9.94 -19.27 4.47
N ILE A 103 10.69 -19.45 3.37
CA ILE A 103 10.60 -20.62 2.50
C ILE A 103 11.05 -21.85 3.28
N PRO A 104 10.21 -22.92 3.37
CA PRO A 104 10.60 -24.13 4.06
C PRO A 104 11.84 -24.78 3.43
N SER A 105 12.70 -25.33 4.27
CA SER A 105 13.80 -26.16 3.79
C SER A 105 13.23 -27.37 3.03
N GLY A 106 13.79 -27.68 1.84
CA GLY A 106 13.28 -28.75 0.97
C GLY A 106 12.44 -28.25 -0.20
N VAL A 107 12.22 -26.93 -0.32
CA VAL A 107 11.71 -26.34 -1.57
C VAL A 107 12.87 -26.05 -2.51
N LEU A 108 12.85 -26.70 -3.68
CA LEU A 108 13.86 -26.57 -4.73
C LEU A 108 13.24 -25.92 -5.98
N THR A 109 14.07 -25.37 -6.83
CA THR A 109 13.68 -24.98 -8.19
C THR A 109 13.59 -26.21 -9.08
N ALA A 110 12.55 -26.32 -9.90
CA ALA A 110 12.34 -27.44 -10.82
C ALA A 110 11.79 -26.97 -12.16
N ARG A 111 12.07 -27.70 -13.24
CA ARG A 111 11.52 -27.47 -14.57
C ARG A 111 10.41 -28.47 -14.86
N ILE A 112 9.29 -28.01 -15.34
CA ILE A 112 8.20 -28.85 -15.87
C ILE A 112 8.62 -29.34 -17.25
N LEU A 113 8.69 -30.64 -17.43
CA LEU A 113 9.08 -31.27 -18.71
C LEU A 113 7.86 -31.56 -19.58
N SER A 114 6.78 -32.06 -18.97
CA SER A 114 5.54 -32.36 -19.65
C SER A 114 4.34 -32.11 -18.74
N ARG A 115 3.19 -31.88 -19.37
CA ARG A 115 1.90 -31.75 -18.72
C ARG A 115 0.88 -32.60 -19.48
N GLU A 116 0.20 -33.48 -18.77
CA GLU A 116 -0.88 -34.30 -19.31
C GLU A 116 -2.15 -34.13 -18.48
N PRO A 117 -3.36 -34.19 -19.10
CA PRO A 117 -4.61 -34.17 -18.34
C PRO A 117 -4.69 -35.39 -17.41
N HIS A 118 -5.21 -35.20 -16.20
CA HIS A 118 -5.38 -36.29 -15.25
C HIS A 118 -6.53 -37.20 -15.69
N SER A 119 -6.31 -38.54 -15.72
CA SER A 119 -7.27 -39.53 -16.22
C SER A 119 -8.63 -39.55 -15.50
N ASN A 120 -8.69 -39.09 -14.25
CA ASN A 120 -9.87 -39.14 -13.40
C ASN A 120 -10.27 -37.74 -12.82
N SER A 121 -9.89 -36.66 -13.51
CA SER A 121 -10.21 -35.30 -13.06
C SER A 121 -10.07 -34.26 -14.19
N ASP A 122 -11.10 -33.42 -14.31
CA ASP A 122 -11.11 -32.32 -15.30
C ASP A 122 -10.31 -31.10 -14.86
N HIS A 123 -9.87 -31.05 -13.58
CA HIS A 123 -9.18 -29.89 -12.99
C HIS A 123 -7.74 -30.18 -12.60
N LEU A 124 -7.28 -31.43 -12.73
CA LEU A 124 -5.92 -31.82 -12.38
C LEU A 124 -5.11 -32.13 -13.63
N SER A 125 -3.82 -31.86 -13.55
CA SER A 125 -2.82 -32.26 -14.53
C SER A 125 -1.78 -33.17 -13.87
N VAL A 126 -1.23 -34.08 -14.63
CA VAL A 126 -0.06 -34.87 -14.26
C VAL A 126 1.16 -34.25 -14.93
N CYS A 127 2.07 -33.71 -14.13
CA CYS A 127 3.28 -33.07 -14.60
C CYS A 127 4.48 -33.98 -14.35
N GLU A 128 5.36 -34.07 -15.31
CA GLU A 128 6.69 -34.62 -15.13
C GLU A 128 7.66 -33.46 -14.94
N VAL A 129 8.39 -33.47 -13.82
CA VAL A 129 9.31 -32.38 -13.46
C VAL A 129 10.72 -32.91 -13.20
N THR A 130 11.74 -32.07 -13.37
CA THR A 130 13.14 -32.40 -13.12
C THR A 130 13.82 -31.33 -12.27
N THR A 131 14.71 -31.73 -11.39
CA THR A 131 15.58 -30.88 -10.59
C THR A 131 17.02 -30.82 -11.08
N ASN A 132 17.45 -31.75 -11.92
CA ASN A 132 18.84 -31.85 -12.40
C ASN A 132 18.95 -32.11 -13.92
N GLY A 133 17.83 -32.19 -14.64
CA GLY A 133 17.74 -32.50 -16.06
C GLY A 133 17.67 -34.03 -16.36
N GLU A 134 18.02 -34.87 -15.42
CA GLU A 134 18.09 -36.35 -15.60
C GLU A 134 16.95 -37.05 -14.87
N ASP A 135 16.62 -36.65 -13.64
CA ASP A 135 15.52 -37.20 -12.84
C ASP A 135 14.16 -36.89 -13.46
N ARG A 136 13.17 -37.72 -13.12
CA ARG A 136 11.78 -37.57 -13.54
C ARG A 136 10.89 -37.79 -12.33
N LEU A 137 10.30 -36.71 -11.86
CA LEU A 137 9.35 -36.69 -10.74
C LEU A 137 7.93 -36.46 -11.25
N GLN A 138 7.04 -37.40 -10.99
CA GLN A 138 5.63 -37.25 -11.29
C GLN A 138 4.95 -36.47 -10.19
N ILE A 139 4.31 -35.35 -10.55
CA ILE A 139 3.60 -34.48 -9.65
C ILE A 139 2.19 -34.24 -10.19
N VAL A 140 1.18 -34.37 -9.35
CA VAL A 140 -0.20 -34.00 -9.68
C VAL A 140 -0.44 -32.56 -9.27
N CYS A 141 -0.83 -31.72 -10.23
CA CYS A 141 -0.99 -30.27 -10.06
C CYS A 141 -2.39 -29.83 -10.45
N GLY A 142 -2.97 -28.93 -9.64
CA GLY A 142 -4.30 -28.32 -9.91
C GLY A 142 -4.22 -26.91 -10.50
N ALA A 143 -3.02 -26.35 -10.64
CA ALA A 143 -2.85 -24.99 -11.14
C ALA A 143 -3.06 -24.92 -12.67
N PRO A 144 -3.66 -23.83 -13.18
CA PRO A 144 -3.94 -23.70 -14.62
C PRO A 144 -2.68 -23.44 -15.45
N ASN A 145 -1.61 -22.91 -14.85
CA ASN A 145 -0.38 -22.44 -15.49
C ASN A 145 0.83 -23.40 -15.33
N CYS A 146 0.59 -24.69 -15.13
CA CYS A 146 1.66 -25.72 -15.02
C CYS A 146 2.15 -26.20 -16.39
N ASP A 147 2.58 -25.27 -17.26
CA ASP A 147 2.94 -25.56 -18.64
C ASP A 147 4.36 -26.12 -18.77
N ALA A 148 4.58 -26.96 -19.79
CA ALA A 148 5.89 -27.52 -20.08
C ALA A 148 6.91 -26.39 -20.40
N GLY A 149 8.12 -26.50 -19.86
CA GLY A 149 9.20 -25.52 -19.97
C GLY A 149 9.27 -24.56 -18.78
N ALA A 150 8.18 -24.35 -18.04
CA ALA A 150 8.15 -23.45 -16.89
C ALA A 150 9.10 -23.92 -15.78
N ILE A 151 9.79 -22.96 -15.15
CA ILE A 151 10.57 -23.17 -13.93
C ILE A 151 9.72 -22.75 -12.74
N VAL A 152 9.58 -23.63 -11.76
CA VAL A 152 8.64 -23.49 -10.64
C VAL A 152 9.26 -23.97 -9.34
N PRO A 153 8.78 -23.48 -8.17
CA PRO A 153 9.13 -24.08 -6.89
C PRO A 153 8.51 -25.46 -6.71
N LEU A 154 9.32 -26.41 -6.29
CA LEU A 154 8.94 -27.79 -5.95
C LEU A 154 9.23 -28.06 -4.47
N ALA A 155 8.21 -28.26 -3.67
CA ALA A 155 8.34 -28.81 -2.33
C ALA A 155 8.52 -30.33 -2.43
N THR A 156 9.69 -30.82 -1.99
CA THR A 156 10.05 -32.24 -2.00
C THR A 156 9.37 -33.00 -0.86
N ILE A 157 9.35 -34.32 -0.93
CA ILE A 157 8.84 -35.15 0.18
C ILE A 157 9.67 -34.86 1.44
N GLY A 158 8.98 -34.59 2.56
CA GLY A 158 9.59 -34.23 3.85
C GLY A 158 9.63 -32.71 4.12
N THR A 159 9.33 -31.86 3.12
CA THR A 159 9.20 -30.40 3.35
C THR A 159 8.10 -30.13 4.35
N ASP A 160 8.40 -29.40 5.42
CA ASP A 160 7.47 -29.01 6.47
C ASP A 160 7.10 -27.51 6.32
N PHE A 161 5.85 -27.23 6.07
CA PHE A 161 5.31 -25.86 5.97
C PHE A 161 4.84 -25.30 7.32
N GLY A 162 5.04 -26.03 8.41
CA GLY A 162 4.51 -25.67 9.71
C GLY A 162 3.07 -26.19 9.95
N ASP A 163 2.56 -26.00 11.18
CA ASP A 163 1.22 -26.42 11.60
C ASP A 163 0.85 -27.88 11.29
N GLY A 164 1.86 -28.73 11.14
CA GLY A 164 1.70 -30.16 10.83
C GLY A 164 1.50 -30.45 9.33
N PHE A 165 1.62 -29.46 8.45
CA PHE A 165 1.53 -29.64 7.00
C PHE A 165 2.91 -30.06 6.43
N VAL A 166 3.14 -31.35 6.35
CA VAL A 166 4.37 -31.96 5.81
C VAL A 166 4.06 -32.64 4.48
N ILE A 167 4.86 -32.34 3.46
CA ILE A 167 4.72 -32.96 2.13
C ILE A 167 5.09 -34.44 2.20
N LYS A 168 4.14 -35.28 1.79
CA LYS A 168 4.29 -36.74 1.76
C LYS A 168 4.00 -37.24 0.35
N LYS A 169 4.54 -38.40 0.02
CA LYS A 169 4.12 -39.14 -1.17
C LYS A 169 2.60 -39.36 -1.07
N ALA A 170 1.87 -38.86 -2.02
CA ALA A 170 0.41 -38.90 -2.03
C ALA A 170 -0.12 -39.61 -3.27
N LYS A 171 -1.34 -40.13 -3.18
CA LYS A 171 -2.06 -40.70 -4.33
C LYS A 171 -3.35 -39.90 -4.54
N LEU A 172 -3.33 -38.99 -5.54
CA LEU A 172 -4.44 -38.12 -5.85
C LEU A 172 -5.30 -38.73 -6.97
N ARG A 173 -6.55 -39.07 -6.66
CA ARG A 173 -7.50 -39.73 -7.57
C ARG A 173 -6.91 -40.93 -8.34
N GLY A 174 -6.00 -41.70 -7.69
CA GLY A 174 -5.41 -42.87 -8.27
C GLY A 174 -4.00 -42.68 -8.89
N VAL A 175 -3.55 -41.44 -9.08
CA VAL A 175 -2.21 -41.12 -9.62
C VAL A 175 -1.28 -40.67 -8.50
N GLU A 176 -0.05 -41.17 -8.48
CA GLU A 176 0.97 -40.85 -7.48
C GLU A 176 1.53 -39.45 -7.71
N SER A 177 1.74 -38.67 -6.61
CA SER A 177 2.44 -37.40 -6.60
C SER A 177 3.64 -37.50 -5.64
N ASN A 178 4.81 -37.16 -6.10
CA ASN A 178 6.08 -37.27 -5.37
C ASN A 178 6.59 -35.89 -4.89
N GLY A 179 5.69 -34.95 -4.58
CA GLY A 179 5.95 -33.60 -4.13
C GLY A 179 4.77 -32.68 -4.42
N MET A 180 4.97 -31.39 -4.24
CA MET A 180 3.99 -30.36 -4.52
C MET A 180 4.65 -29.18 -5.26
N LEU A 181 4.05 -28.72 -6.37
CA LEU A 181 4.42 -27.46 -7.01
C LEU A 181 3.72 -26.33 -6.26
N CYS A 182 4.44 -25.25 -5.98
CA CYS A 182 3.97 -24.22 -5.08
C CYS A 182 3.58 -22.93 -5.79
N SER A 183 2.53 -22.31 -5.31
CA SER A 183 2.16 -20.91 -5.57
C SER A 183 2.96 -19.95 -4.67
N ALA A 184 2.96 -18.66 -4.98
CA ALA A 184 3.57 -17.64 -4.13
C ALA A 184 2.95 -17.60 -2.73
N ARG A 185 1.63 -17.82 -2.63
CA ARG A 185 0.92 -17.88 -1.35
C ARG A 185 1.37 -19.03 -0.46
N GLU A 186 1.53 -20.23 -1.01
CA GLU A 186 1.99 -21.41 -0.23
C GLU A 186 3.40 -21.21 0.32
N LEU A 187 4.19 -20.36 -0.35
CA LEU A 187 5.55 -19.99 0.08
C LEU A 187 5.58 -18.78 1.02
N GLY A 188 4.43 -18.19 1.36
CA GLY A 188 4.36 -16.99 2.19
C GLY A 188 4.98 -15.75 1.54
N LEU A 189 5.02 -15.69 0.20
CA LEU A 189 5.62 -14.59 -0.56
C LEU A 189 4.61 -13.52 -0.97
N SER A 190 3.36 -13.90 -1.19
CA SER A 190 2.25 -13.00 -1.50
C SER A 190 0.90 -13.67 -1.28
N GLU A 191 -0.20 -12.94 -1.42
CA GLU A 191 -1.56 -13.50 -1.37
C GLU A 191 -2.01 -14.16 -2.69
N ASP A 192 -1.18 -14.14 -3.73
CA ASP A 192 -1.52 -14.72 -5.03
C ASP A 192 -1.53 -16.24 -4.98
N HIS A 193 -2.69 -16.79 -5.30
CA HIS A 193 -2.96 -18.23 -5.40
C HIS A 193 -3.64 -18.60 -6.73
N SER A 194 -3.61 -17.72 -7.72
CA SER A 194 -4.23 -17.93 -9.03
C SER A 194 -3.57 -19.05 -9.85
N GLY A 195 -2.31 -19.40 -9.50
CA GLY A 195 -1.53 -20.44 -10.15
C GLY A 195 -0.23 -20.73 -9.44
N LEU A 196 0.65 -21.48 -10.12
CA LEU A 196 2.03 -21.71 -9.67
C LEU A 196 2.83 -20.40 -9.76
N MET A 197 3.78 -20.24 -8.85
CA MET A 197 4.83 -19.25 -9.00
C MET A 197 5.74 -19.62 -10.15
N ILE A 198 5.81 -18.79 -11.18
CA ILE A 198 6.70 -19.00 -12.33
C ILE A 198 7.98 -18.20 -12.11
N LEU A 199 9.10 -18.89 -12.13
CA LEU A 199 10.43 -18.28 -12.01
C LEU A 199 10.97 -17.89 -13.39
N PRO A 200 11.90 -16.92 -13.48
CA PRO A 200 12.54 -16.55 -14.74
C PRO A 200 13.20 -17.77 -15.43
N GLU A 201 13.17 -17.80 -16.76
CA GLU A 201 13.69 -18.93 -17.54
C GLU A 201 15.19 -19.19 -17.29
N ALA A 202 15.94 -18.16 -16.93
CA ALA A 202 17.37 -18.27 -16.59
C ALA A 202 17.65 -18.81 -15.19
N THR A 203 16.61 -19.10 -14.38
CA THR A 203 16.79 -19.62 -13.01
C THR A 203 17.41 -21.02 -13.06
N PRO A 204 18.52 -21.28 -12.34
CA PRO A 204 19.09 -22.63 -12.25
C PRO A 204 18.09 -23.58 -11.57
N ILE A 205 18.01 -24.82 -12.05
CA ILE A 205 17.15 -25.85 -11.45
C ILE A 205 17.91 -26.68 -10.40
N GLY A 206 17.17 -27.22 -9.43
CA GLY A 206 17.72 -28.09 -8.37
C GLY A 206 18.43 -27.33 -7.25
N VAL A 207 18.35 -26.01 -7.23
CA VAL A 207 18.91 -25.22 -6.13
C VAL A 207 17.83 -24.95 -5.09
N PRO A 208 18.20 -24.80 -3.79
CA PRO A 208 17.26 -24.33 -2.78
C PRO A 208 16.60 -23.00 -3.19
N LEU A 209 15.30 -22.90 -3.05
CA LEU A 209 14.60 -21.67 -3.40
C LEU A 209 15.05 -20.48 -2.52
N THR A 210 15.52 -20.76 -1.31
CA THR A 210 16.12 -19.77 -0.39
C THR A 210 17.39 -19.12 -0.94
N ASP A 211 18.07 -19.76 -1.90
CA ASP A 211 19.26 -19.19 -2.55
C ASP A 211 18.88 -18.23 -3.69
N ILE A 212 17.63 -18.30 -4.15
CA ILE A 212 17.07 -17.46 -5.22
C ILE A 212 16.24 -16.32 -4.65
N ILE A 213 15.42 -16.60 -3.64
CA ILE A 213 14.51 -15.64 -3.03
C ILE A 213 15.04 -15.30 -1.64
N GLN A 214 15.36 -14.03 -1.46
CA GLN A 214 15.78 -13.53 -0.15
C GLN A 214 14.58 -13.40 0.77
N THR A 215 14.75 -13.84 2.01
CA THR A 215 13.79 -13.56 3.08
C THR A 215 13.92 -12.12 3.52
N ASP A 216 12.80 -11.51 3.85
CA ASP A 216 12.75 -10.18 4.45
C ASP A 216 12.09 -10.22 5.82
N SER A 217 12.42 -9.28 6.68
CA SER A 217 11.75 -9.07 7.95
C SER A 217 11.02 -7.75 7.91
N VAL A 218 9.72 -7.79 8.16
CA VAL A 218 8.87 -6.61 8.29
C VAL A 218 8.63 -6.34 9.76
N ILE A 219 8.96 -5.13 10.17
CA ILE A 219 8.76 -4.67 11.54
C ILE A 219 7.56 -3.74 11.56
N ASP A 220 6.66 -4.00 12.50
CA ASP A 220 5.47 -3.22 12.78
C ASP A 220 5.74 -2.28 13.96
N TRP A 221 5.59 -0.96 13.73
CA TRP A 221 5.96 0.08 14.66
C TRP A 221 4.74 0.81 15.20
N GLU A 222 4.66 0.97 16.52
CA GLU A 222 3.73 1.89 17.13
C GLU A 222 4.29 3.32 17.14
N VAL A 223 3.84 4.14 16.18
CA VAL A 223 4.30 5.51 16.04
C VAL A 223 3.39 6.47 16.80
N THR A 224 3.93 7.11 17.82
CA THR A 224 3.21 8.08 18.62
C THR A 224 2.89 9.37 17.82
N PRO A 225 1.77 10.08 18.09
CA PRO A 225 1.35 11.25 17.31
C PRO A 225 2.33 12.43 17.30
N ASN A 226 3.29 12.48 18.22
CA ASN A 226 4.31 13.52 18.30
C ASN A 226 5.57 13.21 17.46
N ARG A 227 5.64 12.03 16.82
CA ARG A 227 6.76 11.61 15.98
C ARG A 227 6.30 11.25 14.54
N PRO A 228 5.61 12.18 13.84
CA PRO A 228 5.20 11.93 12.45
C PRO A 228 6.36 11.69 11.49
N ASP A 229 7.56 12.12 11.85
CA ASP A 229 8.80 11.88 11.12
C ASP A 229 9.18 10.39 11.04
N TRP A 230 8.66 9.53 11.92
CA TRP A 230 8.87 8.08 11.89
C TRP A 230 7.87 7.34 10.97
N LEU A 231 6.86 8.03 10.44
CA LEU A 231 5.90 7.44 9.50
C LEU A 231 6.47 7.30 8.08
N SER A 232 7.73 6.86 7.98
CA SER A 232 8.40 6.63 6.70
C SER A 232 9.66 5.78 6.87
N HIS A 233 10.06 5.07 5.80
CA HIS A 233 11.31 4.30 5.80
C HIS A 233 12.52 5.21 6.02
N VAL A 234 12.59 6.37 5.37
CA VAL A 234 13.68 7.35 5.56
C VAL A 234 13.70 7.90 6.98
N GLY A 235 12.53 8.13 7.59
CA GLY A 235 12.44 8.59 8.97
C GLY A 235 12.99 7.57 9.96
N ILE A 236 12.58 6.30 9.82
CA ILE A 236 13.10 5.20 10.65
C ILE A 236 14.58 4.94 10.36
N ALA A 237 15.01 4.97 9.11
CA ALA A 237 16.42 4.82 8.74
C ALA A 237 17.31 5.92 9.37
N ARG A 238 16.78 7.12 9.58
CA ARG A 238 17.46 8.21 10.27
C ARG A 238 17.68 7.89 11.75
N GLU A 239 16.69 7.31 12.42
CA GLU A 239 16.84 6.85 13.82
C GLU A 239 17.85 5.70 13.92
N ILE A 240 17.75 4.73 12.99
CA ILE A 240 18.74 3.63 12.93
C ILE A 240 20.15 4.20 12.76
N ALA A 241 20.35 5.16 11.85
CA ALA A 241 21.65 5.80 11.61
C ALA A 241 22.19 6.48 12.87
N ALA A 242 21.31 7.14 13.64
CA ALA A 242 21.68 7.80 14.90
C ALA A 242 22.06 6.78 15.99
N VAL A 243 21.33 5.67 16.10
CA VAL A 243 21.61 4.63 17.11
C VAL A 243 22.82 3.77 16.74
N ALA A 244 23.05 3.55 15.42
CA ALA A 244 24.18 2.77 14.91
C ALA A 244 25.47 3.58 14.70
N ASP A 245 25.46 4.90 14.92
CA ASP A 245 26.53 5.83 14.55
C ASP A 245 26.97 5.64 13.09
N SER A 246 25.98 5.50 12.19
CA SER A 246 26.18 5.28 10.77
C SER A 246 25.64 6.43 9.93
N LYS A 247 25.90 6.41 8.61
CA LYS A 247 25.47 7.47 7.69
C LYS A 247 24.15 7.12 7.04
N LEU A 248 23.22 8.08 7.00
CA LEU A 248 22.03 8.02 6.18
C LEU A 248 22.40 8.29 4.71
N ARG A 249 21.94 7.42 3.81
CA ARG A 249 22.08 7.52 2.36
C ARG A 249 20.70 7.78 1.76
N LEU A 250 20.49 8.94 1.17
CA LEU A 250 19.26 9.21 0.44
C LEU A 250 19.47 8.93 -1.05
N PRO A 251 18.44 8.41 -1.74
CA PRO A 251 18.55 8.17 -3.17
C PRO A 251 18.69 9.48 -3.94
N GLU A 252 19.57 9.50 -4.94
CA GLU A 252 19.68 10.59 -5.87
C GLU A 252 18.46 10.62 -6.82
N ALA A 253 18.02 11.82 -7.19
CA ALA A 253 16.88 12.02 -8.08
C ALA A 253 17.40 12.53 -9.44
N GLU A 254 17.70 11.61 -10.36
CA GLU A 254 17.98 11.94 -11.76
C GLU A 254 16.65 12.09 -12.51
N ILE A 255 16.41 13.28 -13.07
CA ILE A 255 15.15 13.59 -13.76
C ILE A 255 15.47 13.93 -15.22
N ALA A 256 14.88 13.17 -16.15
CA ALA A 256 14.92 13.48 -17.56
C ALA A 256 13.99 14.67 -17.86
N VAL A 257 14.57 15.81 -18.21
CA VAL A 257 13.84 17.05 -18.52
C VAL A 257 13.83 17.31 -20.02
N GLN A 258 12.67 17.68 -20.55
CA GLN A 258 12.52 18.11 -21.94
C GLN A 258 12.88 19.58 -22.08
N PRO A 259 14.00 19.95 -22.71
CA PRO A 259 14.42 21.33 -22.82
C PRO A 259 13.52 22.13 -23.77
N GLY A 260 13.38 23.42 -23.50
CA GLY A 260 12.63 24.35 -24.34
C GLY A 260 11.12 24.29 -24.18
N THR A 261 10.62 23.60 -23.17
CA THR A 261 9.21 23.61 -22.74
C THR A 261 9.09 24.34 -21.41
N SER A 262 7.91 24.83 -21.07
CA SER A 262 7.66 25.42 -19.75
C SER A 262 6.46 24.75 -19.12
N VAL A 263 6.58 24.33 -17.84
CA VAL A 263 5.47 23.75 -17.09
C VAL A 263 4.22 24.65 -17.10
N THR A 264 4.40 25.97 -17.19
CA THR A 264 3.31 26.96 -17.23
C THR A 264 2.54 26.97 -18.57
N ASP A 265 3.11 26.36 -19.62
CA ASP A 265 2.41 26.19 -20.90
C ASP A 265 1.44 25.01 -20.87
N PHE A 266 1.63 24.09 -19.91
CA PHE A 266 0.85 22.86 -19.78
C PHE A 266 -0.12 22.88 -18.60
N ALA A 267 0.25 23.55 -17.51
CA ALA A 267 -0.60 23.58 -16.33
C ALA A 267 -0.48 24.89 -15.54
N SER A 268 -1.50 25.21 -14.79
CA SER A 268 -1.47 26.31 -13.82
C SER A 268 -2.01 25.87 -12.47
N VAL A 269 -1.47 26.43 -11.38
CA VAL A 269 -1.91 26.17 -10.01
C VAL A 269 -2.25 27.47 -9.31
N LYS A 270 -3.39 27.50 -8.61
CA LYS A 270 -3.80 28.60 -7.75
C LYS A 270 -4.17 28.05 -6.38
N VAL A 271 -3.50 28.50 -5.34
CA VAL A 271 -3.86 28.19 -3.95
C VAL A 271 -4.64 29.39 -3.38
N LEU A 272 -5.95 29.24 -3.22
CA LEU A 272 -6.84 30.30 -2.71
C LEU A 272 -6.89 30.30 -1.18
N ASP A 273 -6.60 29.19 -0.52
CA ASP A 273 -6.54 29.04 0.93
C ASP A 273 -5.16 28.55 1.37
N SER A 274 -4.22 29.49 1.50
CA SER A 274 -2.83 29.18 1.86
C SER A 274 -2.65 28.80 3.34
N ASP A 275 -3.62 29.03 4.19
CA ASP A 275 -3.58 28.61 5.59
C ASP A 275 -3.88 27.11 5.71
N LEU A 276 -4.78 26.58 4.85
CA LEU A 276 -5.09 25.16 4.78
C LEU A 276 -4.18 24.36 3.83
N CYS A 277 -3.56 25.04 2.85
CA CYS A 277 -2.56 24.44 1.96
C CYS A 277 -1.30 25.33 1.93
N PRO A 278 -0.38 25.20 2.90
CA PRO A 278 0.81 26.06 2.99
C PRO A 278 1.78 25.85 1.83
N ARG A 279 1.82 24.69 1.18
CA ARG A 279 2.64 24.44 0.00
C ARG A 279 1.95 23.48 -0.97
N TYR A 280 2.02 23.77 -2.25
CA TYR A 280 1.57 22.91 -3.33
C TYR A 280 2.59 22.89 -4.46
N ILE A 281 3.13 21.73 -4.78
CA ILE A 281 4.08 21.51 -5.87
C ILE A 281 3.39 20.71 -6.97
N ALA A 282 3.51 21.18 -8.21
CA ALA A 282 3.06 20.44 -9.38
C ALA A 282 4.19 20.29 -10.39
N ARG A 283 4.32 19.09 -10.96
CA ARG A 283 5.20 18.75 -12.09
C ARG A 283 4.37 18.12 -13.19
N VAL A 284 4.75 18.37 -14.43
CA VAL A 284 4.08 17.79 -15.60
C VAL A 284 5.02 16.82 -16.31
N PHE A 285 4.48 15.65 -16.66
CA PHE A 285 5.18 14.59 -17.38
C PHE A 285 4.45 14.24 -18.65
N GLN A 286 5.21 14.11 -19.73
CA GLN A 286 4.75 13.65 -21.05
C GLN A 286 5.32 12.27 -21.35
N ASN A 287 4.75 11.60 -22.37
CA ASN A 287 5.17 10.28 -22.83
C ASN A 287 5.09 9.19 -21.74
N VAL A 288 4.18 9.36 -20.77
CA VAL A 288 3.98 8.38 -19.72
C VAL A 288 3.40 7.10 -20.33
N THR A 289 4.03 5.97 -20.02
CA THR A 289 3.50 4.64 -20.33
C THR A 289 3.02 3.98 -19.04
N VAL A 290 1.71 3.84 -18.90
CA VAL A 290 1.11 3.14 -17.76
C VAL A 290 1.20 1.64 -18.00
N GLY A 291 1.63 0.89 -17.00
CA GLY A 291 1.80 -0.55 -17.08
C GLY A 291 2.11 -1.17 -15.71
N PRO A 292 2.47 -2.46 -15.65
CA PRO A 292 2.84 -3.11 -14.40
C PRO A 292 4.11 -2.50 -13.81
N SER A 293 4.16 -2.42 -12.48
CA SER A 293 5.36 -2.03 -11.75
C SER A 293 6.45 -3.11 -11.82
N PRO A 294 7.74 -2.76 -11.70
CA PRO A 294 8.80 -3.74 -11.63
C PRO A 294 8.70 -4.57 -10.33
N ASP A 295 9.12 -5.84 -10.40
CA ASP A 295 8.97 -6.82 -9.31
C ASP A 295 9.52 -6.34 -7.97
N TRP A 296 10.64 -5.58 -7.97
CA TRP A 296 11.23 -5.07 -6.74
C TRP A 296 10.32 -4.06 -6.01
N MET A 297 9.58 -3.24 -6.78
CA MET A 297 8.63 -2.26 -6.22
C MET A 297 7.38 -2.97 -5.70
N VAL A 298 6.84 -3.90 -6.49
CA VAL A 298 5.68 -4.73 -6.09
C VAL A 298 5.98 -5.45 -4.78
N ARG A 299 7.11 -6.16 -4.68
CA ARG A 299 7.51 -6.86 -3.45
C ARG A 299 7.59 -5.95 -2.23
N ARG A 300 8.17 -4.75 -2.37
CA ARG A 300 8.28 -3.79 -1.25
C ARG A 300 6.94 -3.25 -0.79
N LEU A 301 6.07 -2.91 -1.73
CA LEU A 301 4.71 -2.46 -1.41
C LEU A 301 3.90 -3.57 -0.73
N GLU A 302 3.91 -4.77 -1.29
CA GLU A 302 3.19 -5.93 -0.74
C GLU A 302 3.74 -6.34 0.63
N ALA A 303 5.05 -6.27 0.84
CA ALA A 303 5.69 -6.56 2.11
C ALA A 303 5.13 -5.71 3.26
N VAL A 304 4.79 -4.45 2.99
CA VAL A 304 4.22 -3.54 3.97
C VAL A 304 2.69 -3.44 3.90
N GLY A 305 2.05 -4.31 3.11
CA GLY A 305 0.60 -4.48 3.06
C GLY A 305 -0.13 -3.63 2.01
N LEU A 306 0.59 -2.99 1.08
CA LEU A 306 -0.01 -2.26 -0.04
C LEU A 306 -0.01 -3.12 -1.31
N ARG A 307 -1.18 -3.22 -1.94
CA ARG A 307 -1.32 -3.93 -3.22
C ARG A 307 -0.84 -3.05 -4.38
N SER A 308 -0.07 -3.64 -5.29
CA SER A 308 0.31 -3.01 -6.56
C SER A 308 -0.92 -2.80 -7.48
N VAL A 309 -0.96 -1.65 -8.15
CA VAL A 309 -2.02 -1.25 -9.09
C VAL A 309 -1.46 -1.05 -10.50
N ASN A 310 -0.61 -0.05 -10.67
CA ASN A 310 0.16 0.23 -11.88
C ASN A 310 1.38 1.09 -11.51
N ASN A 311 2.35 1.19 -12.42
CA ASN A 311 3.61 1.87 -12.17
C ASN A 311 3.47 3.34 -11.69
N VAL A 312 2.48 4.09 -12.19
CA VAL A 312 2.28 5.50 -11.78
C VAL A 312 1.73 5.58 -10.35
N VAL A 313 0.68 4.81 -10.04
CA VAL A 313 0.07 4.78 -8.70
C VAL A 313 1.04 4.20 -7.69
N ASP A 314 1.74 3.14 -8.05
CA ASP A 314 2.71 2.48 -7.17
C ASP A 314 3.90 3.38 -6.85
N ILE A 315 4.36 4.20 -7.80
CA ILE A 315 5.38 5.23 -7.53
C ILE A 315 4.90 6.23 -6.47
N THR A 316 3.64 6.69 -6.55
CA THR A 316 3.10 7.61 -5.53
C THR A 316 3.02 6.95 -4.15
N ASN A 317 2.57 5.69 -4.09
CA ASN A 317 2.53 4.90 -2.86
C ASN A 317 3.92 4.58 -2.31
N TYR A 318 4.86 4.22 -3.18
CA TYR A 318 6.24 3.94 -2.82
C TYR A 318 6.91 5.17 -2.17
N VAL A 319 6.79 6.34 -2.79
CA VAL A 319 7.36 7.58 -2.25
C VAL A 319 6.65 8.04 -0.99
N MET A 320 5.35 7.80 -0.87
CA MET A 320 4.60 8.04 0.37
C MET A 320 5.18 7.23 1.53
N LEU A 321 5.44 5.94 1.34
CA LEU A 321 6.06 5.08 2.36
C LEU A 321 7.55 5.37 2.56
N GLU A 322 8.25 5.82 1.51
CA GLU A 322 9.68 6.16 1.55
C GLU A 322 9.92 7.42 2.38
N TYR A 323 9.15 8.50 2.14
CA TYR A 323 9.36 9.84 2.73
C TYR A 323 8.28 10.30 3.72
N GLY A 324 7.17 9.57 3.86
CA GLY A 324 6.03 10.00 4.67
C GLY A 324 5.23 11.14 4.04
N GLN A 325 5.37 11.34 2.72
CA GLN A 325 4.71 12.38 1.95
C GLN A 325 3.72 11.76 0.97
N PRO A 326 2.41 11.85 1.22
CA PRO A 326 1.43 11.44 0.21
C PRO A 326 1.54 12.30 -1.05
N LEU A 327 1.42 11.64 -2.20
CA LEU A 327 1.44 12.23 -3.53
C LEU A 327 0.17 11.83 -4.27
N HIS A 328 -0.22 12.65 -5.26
CA HIS A 328 -1.30 12.29 -6.17
C HIS A 328 -0.90 12.51 -7.63
N ALA A 329 -1.38 11.66 -8.52
CA ALA A 329 -1.16 11.76 -9.95
C ALA A 329 -2.52 11.95 -10.65
N PHE A 330 -2.66 13.05 -11.38
CA PHE A 330 -3.81 13.34 -12.23
C PHE A 330 -3.50 13.03 -13.69
N ASP A 331 -4.46 12.48 -14.43
CA ASP A 331 -4.42 12.55 -15.88
C ASP A 331 -4.66 14.00 -16.31
N LEU A 332 -3.62 14.68 -16.78
CA LEU A 332 -3.68 16.10 -17.13
C LEU A 332 -4.71 16.39 -18.25
N ASN A 333 -4.93 15.41 -19.13
CA ASN A 333 -5.88 15.58 -20.24
C ASN A 333 -7.34 15.62 -19.77
N THR A 334 -7.62 15.13 -18.57
CA THR A 334 -8.98 15.13 -17.99
C THR A 334 -9.25 16.34 -17.10
N LEU A 335 -8.20 17.12 -16.77
CA LEU A 335 -8.33 18.35 -15.98
C LEU A 335 -8.86 19.50 -16.85
N ALA A 336 -10.04 20.00 -16.51
CA ALA A 336 -10.66 21.12 -17.23
C ALA A 336 -9.81 22.38 -17.15
N GLY A 337 -9.41 22.90 -18.31
CA GLY A 337 -8.53 24.07 -18.43
C GLY A 337 -7.09 23.82 -18.02
N GLN A 338 -6.68 22.55 -17.83
CA GLN A 338 -5.33 22.19 -17.36
C GLN A 338 -4.91 22.99 -16.12
N GLN A 339 -5.85 23.14 -15.21
CA GLN A 339 -5.73 24.01 -14.04
C GLN A 339 -6.02 23.25 -12.75
N ILE A 340 -5.26 23.58 -11.72
CA ILE A 340 -5.52 23.19 -10.34
C ILE A 340 -5.87 24.44 -9.53
N ILE A 341 -6.96 24.36 -8.78
CA ILE A 341 -7.40 25.40 -7.86
C ILE A 341 -7.61 24.75 -6.49
N VAL A 342 -6.74 25.05 -5.54
CA VAL A 342 -6.93 24.62 -4.15
C VAL A 342 -7.82 25.63 -3.45
N ARG A 343 -9.02 25.21 -3.06
CA ARG A 343 -10.07 26.06 -2.48
C ARG A 343 -10.93 25.31 -1.48
N ARG A 344 -11.66 26.01 -0.67
CA ARG A 344 -12.76 25.40 0.08
C ARG A 344 -13.87 24.96 -0.87
N ALA A 345 -14.56 23.87 -0.51
CA ALA A 345 -15.75 23.45 -1.21
C ALA A 345 -16.88 24.49 -1.03
N GLN A 346 -17.85 24.47 -1.94
CA GLN A 346 -19.11 25.20 -1.75
C GLN A 346 -20.04 24.35 -0.87
N ASP A 347 -20.96 25.00 -0.18
CA ASP A 347 -21.93 24.26 0.63
C ASP A 347 -22.82 23.37 -0.25
N GLY A 348 -22.83 22.07 0.05
CA GLY A 348 -23.56 21.08 -0.73
C GLY A 348 -22.89 20.64 -2.03
N GLU A 349 -21.66 21.09 -2.32
CA GLU A 349 -20.86 20.58 -3.45
C GLU A 349 -20.65 19.07 -3.33
N GLU A 350 -20.75 18.34 -4.44
CA GLU A 350 -20.60 16.89 -4.46
C GLU A 350 -19.34 16.48 -5.20
N ILE A 351 -18.66 15.43 -4.70
CA ILE A 351 -17.54 14.76 -5.37
C ILE A 351 -17.72 13.27 -5.30
N THR A 352 -17.39 12.55 -6.38
CA THR A 352 -17.22 11.10 -6.37
C THR A 352 -15.73 10.79 -6.27
N VAL A 353 -15.33 10.11 -5.19
CA VAL A 353 -13.93 9.75 -4.92
C VAL A 353 -13.57 8.40 -5.51
N LEU A 354 -12.28 8.05 -5.51
CA LEU A 354 -11.71 6.90 -6.22
C LEU A 354 -12.36 5.53 -5.88
N ASP A 355 -12.93 5.37 -4.71
CA ASP A 355 -13.66 4.14 -4.31
C ASP A 355 -15.12 4.13 -4.77
N GLY A 356 -15.55 5.14 -5.53
CA GLY A 356 -16.92 5.31 -6.01
C GLY A 356 -17.88 5.96 -5.00
N THR A 357 -17.41 6.31 -3.81
CA THR A 357 -18.22 6.96 -2.78
C THR A 357 -18.56 8.39 -3.21
N LYS A 358 -19.84 8.75 -3.11
CA LYS A 358 -20.31 10.12 -3.33
C LYS A 358 -20.36 10.87 -2.02
N LEU A 359 -19.62 11.96 -1.95
CA LEU A 359 -19.50 12.79 -0.76
C LEU A 359 -20.18 14.14 -1.00
N LYS A 360 -20.95 14.59 -0.01
CA LYS A 360 -21.52 15.94 0.02
C LYS A 360 -20.68 16.80 0.95
N LEU A 361 -20.12 17.87 0.42
CA LEU A 361 -19.15 18.71 1.09
C LEU A 361 -19.79 19.95 1.72
N THR A 362 -19.05 20.55 2.64
CA THR A 362 -19.34 21.84 3.26
C THR A 362 -18.17 22.79 3.04
N THR A 363 -18.35 24.06 3.38
CA THR A 363 -17.29 25.08 3.30
C THR A 363 -16.10 24.83 4.22
N GLU A 364 -16.18 23.85 5.13
CA GLU A 364 -15.05 23.44 5.98
C GLU A 364 -14.10 22.48 5.28
N ASN A 365 -14.54 21.83 4.19
CA ASN A 365 -13.72 20.88 3.47
C ASN A 365 -12.81 21.58 2.44
N LEU A 366 -11.53 21.29 2.47
CA LEU A 366 -10.59 21.74 1.44
C LEU A 366 -10.67 20.81 0.23
N LEU A 367 -10.79 21.40 -0.96
CA LEU A 367 -10.96 20.72 -2.22
C LEU A 367 -9.87 21.12 -3.20
N ILE A 368 -9.35 20.14 -3.93
CA ILE A 368 -8.60 20.38 -5.14
C ILE A 368 -9.60 20.35 -6.29
N ALA A 369 -9.67 21.43 -7.04
CA ALA A 369 -10.60 21.59 -8.16
C ALA A 369 -9.83 21.88 -9.45
N ASP A 370 -10.43 21.55 -10.57
CA ASP A 370 -10.06 22.13 -11.86
C ASP A 370 -10.88 23.41 -12.13
N ARG A 371 -10.94 23.86 -13.37
CA ARG A 371 -11.73 25.06 -13.72
C ARG A 371 -13.24 24.88 -13.43
N ASP A 372 -13.76 23.68 -13.57
CA ASP A 372 -15.19 23.42 -13.65
C ASP A 372 -15.73 22.67 -12.41
N ARG A 373 -14.92 21.84 -11.75
CA ARG A 373 -15.39 20.93 -10.68
C ARG A 373 -14.29 20.52 -9.68
N GLY A 374 -14.71 19.88 -8.58
CA GLY A 374 -13.79 19.18 -7.68
C GLY A 374 -13.17 17.94 -8.32
N VAL A 375 -11.86 17.75 -8.11
CA VAL A 375 -11.09 16.62 -8.64
C VAL A 375 -10.37 15.81 -7.57
N ALA A 376 -10.26 16.33 -6.35
CA ALA A 376 -9.79 15.56 -5.19
C ALA A 376 -10.23 16.23 -3.89
N LEU A 377 -10.46 15.42 -2.86
CA LEU A 377 -10.61 15.89 -1.48
C LEU A 377 -9.21 16.02 -0.88
N ALA A 378 -8.79 17.26 -0.61
CA ALA A 378 -7.40 17.60 -0.29
C ALA A 378 -6.86 16.81 0.90
N GLY A 379 -5.75 16.09 0.69
CA GLY A 379 -5.08 15.28 1.70
C GLY A 379 -5.83 14.01 2.13
N ILE A 380 -6.97 13.68 1.51
CA ILE A 380 -7.78 12.53 1.88
C ILE A 380 -7.87 11.53 0.73
N MET A 381 -8.51 11.90 -0.39
CA MET A 381 -8.70 10.95 -1.50
C MET A 381 -8.90 11.68 -2.83
N GLY A 382 -8.30 11.13 -3.90
CA GLY A 382 -8.50 11.60 -5.26
C GLY A 382 -9.93 11.40 -5.77
N GLY A 383 -10.32 12.16 -6.78
CA GLY A 383 -11.59 12.00 -7.49
C GLY A 383 -11.49 10.96 -8.60
N GLU A 384 -12.59 10.24 -8.84
CA GLU A 384 -12.70 9.25 -9.91
C GLU A 384 -12.47 9.87 -11.31
N ASN A 385 -12.85 11.13 -11.46
CA ASN A 385 -12.94 11.83 -12.73
C ASN A 385 -11.59 12.25 -13.35
N THR A 386 -10.48 12.08 -12.65
CA THR A 386 -9.12 12.45 -13.09
C THR A 386 -8.09 11.37 -12.79
N MET A 387 -8.55 10.14 -12.52
CA MET A 387 -7.69 9.01 -12.20
C MET A 387 -6.80 8.60 -13.37
N ILE A 388 -5.67 8.00 -13.05
CA ILE A 388 -4.76 7.38 -14.02
C ILE A 388 -5.40 6.12 -14.60
N THR A 389 -5.36 6.00 -15.91
CA THR A 389 -5.85 4.84 -16.69
C THR A 389 -4.75 4.34 -17.62
N ASP A 390 -4.94 3.17 -18.23
CA ASP A 390 -4.00 2.62 -19.23
C ASP A 390 -3.82 3.53 -20.45
N ALA A 391 -4.77 4.45 -20.71
CA ALA A 391 -4.70 5.42 -21.80
C ALA A 391 -4.00 6.73 -21.42
N THR A 392 -3.63 6.93 -20.16
CA THR A 392 -3.00 8.15 -19.68
C THR A 392 -1.58 8.27 -20.24
N THR A 393 -1.29 9.40 -20.90
CA THR A 393 0.01 9.70 -21.49
C THR A 393 0.66 10.97 -20.94
N THR A 394 -0.13 11.80 -20.25
CA THR A 394 0.33 13.05 -19.66
C THR A 394 -0.14 13.14 -18.21
N VAL A 395 0.79 13.26 -17.28
CA VAL A 395 0.51 13.24 -15.84
C VAL A 395 0.88 14.58 -15.22
N LEU A 396 -0.02 15.11 -14.39
CA LEU A 396 0.30 16.14 -13.41
C LEU A 396 0.50 15.47 -12.06
N LEU A 397 1.75 15.52 -11.55
CA LEU A 397 2.11 15.01 -10.23
C LEU A 397 1.94 16.12 -9.20
N GLU A 398 1.11 15.86 -8.19
CA GLU A 398 0.91 16.67 -7.01
C GLU A 398 1.81 16.21 -5.86
N ALA A 399 2.44 17.16 -5.20
CA ALA A 399 2.97 16.99 -3.86
C ALA A 399 2.60 18.23 -3.05
N ALA A 400 1.83 18.05 -1.98
CA ALA A 400 1.31 19.17 -1.22
C ALA A 400 1.45 18.95 0.29
N ALA A 401 1.41 20.05 1.04
CA ALA A 401 1.24 20.04 2.49
C ALA A 401 -0.13 20.64 2.82
N PHE A 402 -0.87 19.96 3.68
CA PHE A 402 -2.20 20.40 4.11
C PHE A 402 -2.25 20.59 5.63
N ASP A 403 -3.16 21.46 6.10
CA ASP A 403 -3.38 21.66 7.53
C ASP A 403 -3.91 20.37 8.17
N ARG A 404 -3.16 19.87 9.16
CA ARG A 404 -3.47 18.60 9.83
C ARG A 404 -4.85 18.57 10.49
N SER A 405 -5.26 19.72 11.05
CA SER A 405 -6.54 19.82 11.76
C SER A 405 -7.70 19.77 10.79
N ASN A 406 -7.58 20.44 9.65
CA ASN A 406 -8.58 20.41 8.59
C ASN A 406 -8.73 19.01 7.99
N VAL A 407 -7.62 18.33 7.65
CA VAL A 407 -7.67 16.95 7.14
C VAL A 407 -8.32 16.01 8.14
N ARG A 408 -7.95 16.07 9.43
CA ARG A 408 -8.52 15.25 10.48
C ARG A 408 -10.02 15.45 10.66
N VAL A 409 -10.47 16.71 10.69
CA VAL A 409 -11.90 17.03 10.85
C VAL A 409 -12.68 16.59 9.63
N SER A 410 -12.19 16.90 8.41
CA SER A 410 -12.83 16.51 7.16
C SER A 410 -12.92 14.99 7.00
N SER A 411 -11.84 14.25 7.28
CA SER A 411 -11.81 12.78 7.23
C SER A 411 -12.86 12.17 8.18
N ARG A 412 -12.90 12.63 9.42
CA ARG A 412 -13.87 12.16 10.41
C ARG A 412 -15.32 12.49 10.04
N ASP A 413 -15.59 13.74 9.67
CA ASP A 413 -16.95 14.21 9.43
C ASP A 413 -17.55 13.63 8.15
N LEU A 414 -16.71 13.31 7.16
CA LEU A 414 -17.11 12.62 5.93
C LEU A 414 -17.07 11.08 6.06
N GLY A 415 -16.50 10.54 7.15
CA GLY A 415 -16.37 9.11 7.37
C GLY A 415 -15.40 8.42 6.39
N VAL A 416 -14.43 9.16 5.84
CA VAL A 416 -13.44 8.66 4.89
C VAL A 416 -12.05 8.71 5.52
N SER A 417 -11.44 7.54 5.75
CA SER A 417 -10.08 7.41 6.28
C SER A 417 -9.19 6.68 5.28
N THR A 418 -8.01 7.22 5.00
CA THR A 418 -7.02 6.67 4.07
C THR A 418 -5.62 6.80 4.65
N ASP A 419 -4.64 6.11 4.06
CA ASP A 419 -3.23 6.25 4.42
C ASP A 419 -2.75 7.70 4.26
N SER A 420 -3.23 8.38 3.22
CA SER A 420 -2.97 9.81 2.99
C SER A 420 -3.50 10.68 4.13
N SER A 421 -4.78 10.52 4.51
CA SER A 421 -5.38 11.30 5.60
C SER A 421 -4.70 11.02 6.94
N TYR A 422 -4.30 9.76 7.19
CA TYR A 422 -3.56 9.38 8.40
C TYR A 422 -2.22 10.10 8.52
N LEU A 423 -1.45 10.20 7.42
CA LEU A 423 -0.18 10.91 7.39
C LEU A 423 -0.38 12.42 7.57
N PHE A 424 -1.31 13.02 6.83
CA PHE A 424 -1.55 14.46 6.90
C PHE A 424 -2.10 14.91 8.26
N GLU A 425 -3.01 14.15 8.89
CA GLU A 425 -3.54 14.49 10.22
C GLU A 425 -2.48 14.47 11.32
N ARG A 426 -1.40 13.72 11.14
CA ARG A 426 -0.25 13.71 12.05
C ARG A 426 0.74 14.82 11.75
N GLY A 427 0.73 15.34 10.54
CA GLY A 427 1.53 16.47 10.09
C GLY A 427 2.66 16.08 9.16
N VAL A 428 2.54 16.50 7.93
CA VAL A 428 3.58 16.39 6.90
C VAL A 428 4.30 17.72 6.79
N SER A 429 5.65 17.68 6.84
CA SER A 429 6.45 18.90 6.73
C SER A 429 6.41 19.48 5.31
N PRO A 430 6.13 20.79 5.13
CA PRO A 430 6.20 21.43 3.82
C PRO A 430 7.57 21.31 3.14
N GLU A 431 8.64 21.10 3.90
CA GLU A 431 10.00 20.96 3.34
C GLU A 431 10.22 19.60 2.65
N ILE A 432 9.64 18.51 3.20
CA ILE A 432 9.77 17.18 2.61
C ILE A 432 9.08 17.08 1.25
N THR A 433 8.07 17.92 1.02
CA THR A 433 7.26 17.94 -0.20
C THR A 433 8.12 18.07 -1.47
N ALA A 434 9.16 18.92 -1.44
CA ALA A 434 10.05 19.10 -2.59
C ALA A 434 10.93 17.87 -2.85
N LEU A 435 11.44 17.23 -1.80
CA LEU A 435 12.27 16.02 -1.91
C LEU A 435 11.46 14.84 -2.44
N ALA A 436 10.29 14.62 -1.88
CA ALA A 436 9.38 13.55 -2.32
C ALA A 436 8.91 13.78 -3.78
N SER A 437 8.56 15.02 -4.13
CA SER A 437 8.22 15.40 -5.51
C SER A 437 9.35 15.10 -6.50
N ALA A 438 10.60 15.41 -6.15
CA ALA A 438 11.76 15.12 -6.99
C ALA A 438 12.02 13.61 -7.09
N ARG A 439 11.86 12.86 -6.00
CA ARG A 439 12.00 11.40 -5.98
C ARG A 439 10.98 10.72 -6.88
N ALA A 440 9.71 11.10 -6.77
CA ALA A 440 8.65 10.55 -7.62
C ALA A 440 8.88 10.92 -9.10
N ALA A 441 9.36 12.14 -9.38
CA ALA A 441 9.73 12.56 -10.73
C ALA A 441 10.80 11.66 -11.35
N ALA A 442 11.88 11.36 -10.60
CA ALA A 442 12.93 10.46 -11.06
C ALA A 442 12.39 9.05 -11.36
N LEU A 443 11.54 8.52 -10.48
CA LEU A 443 10.93 7.20 -10.67
C LEU A 443 9.98 7.17 -11.87
N LEU A 444 9.18 8.21 -12.10
CA LEU A 444 8.32 8.32 -13.29
C LEU A 444 9.15 8.33 -14.58
N CYS A 445 10.26 9.06 -14.62
CA CYS A 445 11.17 9.04 -15.76
C CYS A 445 11.78 7.66 -15.98
N GLN A 446 12.22 7.01 -14.91
CA GLN A 446 12.90 5.72 -14.96
C GLN A 446 11.97 4.56 -15.31
N LEU A 447 10.77 4.52 -14.74
CA LEU A 447 9.90 3.34 -14.77
C LEU A 447 8.71 3.47 -15.73
N CYS A 448 8.31 4.70 -16.05
CA CYS A 448 7.20 4.96 -16.98
C CYS A 448 7.64 5.49 -18.34
N GLY A 449 8.97 5.61 -18.59
CA GLY A 449 9.50 6.23 -19.81
C GLY A 449 9.14 7.71 -19.96
N ALA A 450 8.69 8.34 -18.87
CA ALA A 450 8.21 9.71 -18.87
C ALA A 450 9.33 10.72 -19.03
N THR A 451 8.99 11.88 -19.59
CA THR A 451 9.88 13.04 -19.67
C THR A 451 9.21 14.21 -18.93
N GLN A 452 9.89 14.79 -17.95
CA GLN A 452 9.39 15.96 -17.24
C GLN A 452 9.44 17.20 -18.17
N VAL A 453 8.35 17.95 -18.21
CA VAL A 453 8.33 19.31 -18.79
C VAL A 453 9.21 20.23 -17.94
N GLU A 454 9.98 21.12 -18.59
CA GLU A 454 10.90 22.01 -17.89
C GLU A 454 10.20 22.92 -16.89
N GLY A 455 10.76 22.99 -15.67
CA GLY A 455 10.23 23.76 -14.57
C GLY A 455 9.38 22.98 -13.58
N VAL A 456 9.02 23.66 -12.52
CA VAL A 456 8.18 23.16 -11.41
C VAL A 456 7.29 24.33 -10.96
N ILE A 457 5.99 24.07 -10.80
CA ILE A 457 5.11 25.03 -10.14
C ILE A 457 5.20 24.75 -8.64
N ASP A 458 5.71 25.72 -7.88
CA ASP A 458 5.84 25.63 -6.41
C ASP A 458 5.15 26.85 -5.76
N CYS A 459 3.96 26.61 -5.27
CA CYS A 459 3.16 27.59 -4.53
C CYS A 459 3.45 27.45 -3.03
N TYR A 460 4.43 28.18 -2.50
CA TYR A 460 4.80 28.18 -1.09
C TYR A 460 4.39 29.48 -0.41
N GLY A 461 3.20 29.47 0.23
CA GLY A 461 2.59 30.68 0.78
C GLY A 461 3.36 31.32 1.95
N LYS A 462 3.81 30.50 2.91
CA LYS A 462 4.59 30.97 4.07
C LYS A 462 5.71 29.95 4.33
N PRO A 463 6.94 30.21 3.85
CA PRO A 463 8.06 29.35 4.15
C PRO A 463 8.25 29.18 5.66
N TRP A 464 8.42 27.96 6.11
CA TRP A 464 8.75 27.66 7.50
C TRP A 464 10.09 28.29 7.84
N LYS A 465 10.15 29.05 8.97
CA LYS A 465 11.38 29.70 9.47
C LYS A 465 11.96 28.91 10.62
#